data_c9eb44eaced918a050972f66d06d6eb9
#
_entry.id   c9eb44eaced918a050972f66d06d6eb9
#
_cell.length_a   1.000
_cell.length_b   1.000
_cell.length_c   1.000
_cell.angle_alpha   90.00
_cell.angle_beta   90.00
_cell.angle_gamma   90.00
#
_symmetry.space_group_name_H-M   'P 1'
#
loop_
_entity.id
_entity.type
_entity.pdbx_description
1 polymer ?
#
loop_
_entity_poly.entity_id
_entity_poly.type
_entity_poly.pdbx_seq_one_letter_code
_entity_poly.pdbx_strand_id
1 'polypeptide(L)'
;MPLPTCRLTPADAHAERRGPWSRTRLPPALGDCHSDSVSLAPGLTLIATRYRPERDLVEESRRCLPRPLLSLTFGLQGHSSFEEQRGQQLRFDCGSVTISSFIDAQGERRYSGSAEQHVEQLRLQLDEDLLTAYLGEAAARQLLRHASGVRLLACRPASAAALAHARALAWQAVHPAPDTPGRLLALHAGALALLHEQLRLLPASGPTPLSAAPPAESPRLLRPQEAARMEQARRWLLAHAHASVSIRHLADELHMSESRLRRSFRQAWGGSPQDFHTRARMALALRHLQAGCRVTETAWRVGYGQPGNFSQAFTRHFGYPPSQALGTCSRSPPGNEKFKE
;
A
#
# COMPACT_ATOMS: atom_id res chain seq x y z
N MET A 1 1.96 -0.63 -28.07
CA MET A 1 0.78 0.22 -27.83
C MET A 1 0.32 -0.03 -26.39
N PRO A 2 0.00 0.95 -25.57
CA PRO A 2 -0.61 0.71 -24.29
C PRO A 2 -1.95 0.01 -24.49
N LEU A 3 -2.22 -1.02 -23.67
CA LEU A 3 -3.49 -1.71 -23.69
C LEU A 3 -4.61 -0.73 -23.28
N PRO A 4 -5.82 -0.85 -23.83
CA PRO A 4 -6.92 0.06 -23.49
C PRO A 4 -7.27 -0.06 -22.00
N THR A 5 -7.61 1.06 -21.37
CA THR A 5 -8.08 1.14 -19.98
C THR A 5 -9.32 0.26 -19.79
N CYS A 6 -9.30 -0.61 -18.79
CA CYS A 6 -10.46 -1.44 -18.45
C CYS A 6 -11.33 -0.73 -17.41
N ARG A 7 -12.63 -0.62 -17.67
CA ARG A 7 -13.63 -0.11 -16.71
C ARG A 7 -14.40 -1.27 -16.10
N LEU A 8 -14.54 -1.23 -14.78
CA LEU A 8 -15.23 -2.23 -13.98
C LEU A 8 -16.34 -1.60 -13.16
N THR A 9 -17.43 -2.34 -13.03
CA THR A 9 -18.52 -2.06 -12.12
C THR A 9 -18.42 -2.95 -10.88
N PRO A 10 -19.10 -2.65 -9.79
CA PRO A 10 -19.16 -3.53 -8.63
C PRO A 10 -19.68 -4.94 -8.92
N ALA A 11 -20.45 -5.12 -10.00
CA ALA A 11 -21.00 -6.42 -10.42
C ALA A 11 -19.94 -7.35 -11.03
N ASP A 12 -18.83 -6.82 -11.51
CA ASP A 12 -17.74 -7.60 -12.13
C ASP A 12 -16.85 -8.29 -11.09
N ALA A 13 -16.98 -7.94 -9.82
CA ALA A 13 -16.19 -8.49 -8.75
C ALA A 13 -16.87 -9.71 -8.11
N HIS A 14 -16.09 -10.78 -7.91
CA HIS A 14 -16.56 -11.98 -7.21
C HIS A 14 -16.19 -11.91 -5.73
N ALA A 15 -17.16 -12.04 -4.83
CA ALA A 15 -16.96 -12.00 -3.39
C ALA A 15 -17.22 -13.35 -2.73
N GLU A 16 -16.24 -13.86 -1.99
CA GLU A 16 -16.35 -15.06 -1.14
C GLU A 16 -16.33 -14.64 0.33
N ARG A 17 -17.20 -15.20 1.15
CA ARG A 17 -17.27 -14.90 2.59
C ARG A 17 -17.09 -16.13 3.46
N ARG A 18 -16.25 -16.02 4.49
CA ARG A 18 -16.05 -17.07 5.51
C ARG A 18 -16.00 -16.42 6.91
N GLY A 19 -17.10 -16.51 7.65
CA GLY A 19 -17.22 -15.86 8.96
C GLY A 19 -16.98 -14.35 8.88
N PRO A 20 -16.04 -13.79 9.67
CA PRO A 20 -15.70 -12.37 9.65
C PRO A 20 -14.85 -11.94 8.43
N TRP A 21 -14.39 -12.91 7.63
CA TRP A 21 -13.52 -12.70 6.47
C TRP A 21 -14.33 -12.64 5.17
N SER A 22 -13.95 -11.75 4.27
CA SER A 22 -14.46 -11.70 2.91
C SER A 22 -13.33 -11.40 1.95
N ARG A 23 -13.23 -12.15 0.87
CA ARG A 23 -12.30 -11.89 -0.23
C ARG A 23 -13.08 -11.48 -1.47
N THR A 24 -12.70 -10.35 -2.03
CA THR A 24 -13.24 -9.87 -3.32
C THR A 24 -12.14 -9.98 -4.36
N ARG A 25 -12.42 -10.63 -5.48
CA ARG A 25 -11.49 -10.79 -6.61
C ARG A 25 -12.06 -10.15 -7.85
N LEU A 26 -11.22 -9.53 -8.63
CA LEU A 26 -11.56 -9.11 -9.99
C LEU A 26 -11.37 -10.28 -10.98
N PRO A 27 -11.94 -10.20 -12.19
CA PRO A 27 -11.77 -11.22 -13.22
C PRO A 27 -10.30 -11.53 -13.49
N PRO A 28 -9.89 -12.80 -13.57
CA PRO A 28 -8.47 -13.19 -13.78
C PRO A 28 -7.83 -12.59 -15.03
N ALA A 29 -8.62 -12.28 -16.05
CA ALA A 29 -8.17 -11.62 -17.28
C ALA A 29 -7.59 -10.19 -17.05
N LEU A 30 -7.74 -9.64 -15.86
CA LEU A 30 -7.24 -8.31 -15.50
C LEU A 30 -5.95 -8.35 -14.69
N GLY A 31 -5.48 -9.56 -14.34
CA GLY A 31 -4.33 -9.79 -13.48
C GLY A 31 -4.72 -10.25 -12.07
N ASP A 32 -3.73 -10.39 -11.19
CA ASP A 32 -3.98 -10.78 -9.79
C ASP A 32 -4.46 -9.58 -8.97
N CYS A 33 -5.76 -9.39 -8.92
CA CYS A 33 -6.39 -8.25 -8.24
C CYS A 33 -7.42 -8.75 -7.21
N HIS A 34 -7.10 -8.58 -5.92
CA HIS A 34 -8.00 -8.97 -4.83
C HIS A 34 -7.91 -8.03 -3.63
N SER A 35 -9.00 -8.02 -2.87
CA SER A 35 -9.10 -7.34 -1.58
C SER A 35 -9.63 -8.30 -0.52
N ASP A 36 -8.91 -8.41 0.59
CA ASP A 36 -9.33 -9.18 1.76
C ASP A 36 -9.87 -8.22 2.81
N SER A 37 -11.09 -8.43 3.26
CA SER A 37 -11.68 -7.66 4.34
C SER A 37 -11.98 -8.52 5.55
N VAL A 38 -11.76 -7.97 6.74
CA VAL A 38 -11.98 -8.63 8.02
C VAL A 38 -12.79 -7.71 8.91
N SER A 39 -13.96 -8.16 9.36
CA SER A 39 -14.70 -7.47 10.41
C SER A 39 -14.06 -7.80 11.76
N LEU A 40 -13.34 -6.83 12.34
CA LEU A 40 -12.59 -6.99 13.59
C LEU A 40 -13.50 -6.85 14.81
N ALA A 41 -14.44 -5.92 14.74
CA ALA A 41 -15.48 -5.66 15.72
C ALA A 41 -16.69 -5.01 15.02
N PRO A 42 -17.86 -4.89 15.67
CA PRO A 42 -18.93 -4.05 15.17
C PRO A 42 -18.41 -2.64 14.89
N GLY A 43 -18.62 -2.15 13.68
CA GLY A 43 -18.13 -0.82 13.26
C GLY A 43 -16.66 -0.71 12.88
N LEU A 44 -15.84 -1.77 13.01
CA LEU A 44 -14.43 -1.77 12.62
C LEU A 44 -14.12 -2.83 11.57
N THR A 45 -13.69 -2.38 10.41
CA THR A 45 -13.29 -3.27 9.29
C THR A 45 -11.86 -2.96 8.86
N LEU A 46 -11.05 -4.00 8.72
CA LEU A 46 -9.73 -3.96 8.11
C LEU A 46 -9.83 -4.48 6.69
N ILE A 47 -9.25 -3.79 5.71
CA ILE A 47 -9.23 -4.17 4.30
C ILE A 47 -7.80 -4.12 3.80
N ALA A 48 -7.29 -5.26 3.33
CA ALA A 48 -6.01 -5.38 2.65
C ALA A 48 -6.26 -5.52 1.15
N THR A 49 -5.79 -4.58 0.35
CA THR A 49 -5.94 -4.58 -1.11
C THR A 49 -4.60 -4.89 -1.75
N ARG A 50 -4.60 -5.85 -2.67
CA ARG A 50 -3.46 -6.19 -3.52
C ARG A 50 -3.92 -6.29 -4.96
N TYR A 51 -3.51 -5.32 -5.77
CA TYR A 51 -3.87 -5.22 -7.18
C TYR A 51 -2.62 -5.20 -8.04
N ARG A 52 -2.52 -6.17 -8.96
CA ARG A 52 -1.48 -6.29 -9.99
C ARG A 52 -2.16 -6.31 -11.36
N PRO A 53 -2.75 -5.21 -11.78
CA PRO A 53 -3.47 -5.17 -13.05
C PRO A 53 -2.48 -5.21 -14.23
N GLU A 54 -2.80 -5.99 -15.25
CA GLU A 54 -2.00 -6.07 -16.50
C GLU A 54 -2.18 -4.83 -17.39
N ARG A 55 -3.23 -4.04 -17.15
CA ARG A 55 -3.56 -2.80 -17.86
C ARG A 55 -4.15 -1.78 -16.90
N ASP A 56 -4.24 -0.53 -17.31
CA ASP A 56 -4.87 0.52 -16.53
C ASP A 56 -6.31 0.12 -16.19
N LEU A 57 -6.64 0.23 -14.92
CA LEU A 57 -7.90 -0.21 -14.35
C LEU A 57 -8.65 0.97 -13.74
N VAL A 58 -9.90 1.13 -14.12
CA VAL A 58 -10.84 2.08 -13.53
C VAL A 58 -12.00 1.31 -12.92
N GLU A 59 -12.14 1.38 -11.62
CA GLU A 59 -13.18 0.72 -10.84
C GLU A 59 -14.22 1.76 -10.42
N GLU A 60 -15.47 1.60 -10.88
CA GLU A 60 -16.57 2.42 -10.41
C GLU A 60 -16.87 2.08 -8.95
N SER A 61 -16.93 3.08 -8.12
CA SER A 61 -17.24 2.95 -6.71
C SER A 61 -18.53 3.71 -6.39
N ARG A 62 -19.56 2.98 -6.05
CA ARG A 62 -20.80 3.52 -5.51
C ARG A 62 -20.95 3.04 -4.07
N ARG A 63 -20.80 3.94 -3.13
CA ARG A 63 -20.98 3.63 -1.70
C ARG A 63 -22.07 4.50 -1.12
N CYS A 64 -23.30 4.01 -1.24
CA CYS A 64 -24.45 4.56 -0.54
C CYS A 64 -24.44 3.97 0.88
N LEU A 65 -23.90 4.71 1.84
CA LEU A 65 -23.86 4.31 3.23
C LEU A 65 -24.93 5.07 3.99
N PRO A 66 -25.68 4.39 4.87
CA PRO A 66 -26.71 5.05 5.70
C PRO A 66 -26.10 6.00 6.73
N ARG A 67 -24.82 5.84 7.06
CA ARG A 67 -24.07 6.62 8.01
C ARG A 67 -22.66 6.93 7.51
N PRO A 68 -22.05 8.04 7.95
CA PRO A 68 -20.69 8.36 7.57
C PRO A 68 -19.69 7.35 8.13
N LEU A 69 -18.61 7.12 7.35
CA LEU A 69 -17.47 6.31 7.75
C LEU A 69 -16.20 7.15 7.78
N LEU A 70 -15.34 6.89 8.74
CA LEU A 70 -13.95 7.31 8.73
C LEU A 70 -13.09 6.22 8.09
N SER A 71 -12.21 6.60 7.17
CA SER A 71 -11.29 5.68 6.49
C SER A 71 -9.85 6.17 6.62
N LEU A 72 -8.99 5.30 7.14
CA LEU A 72 -7.54 5.48 7.14
C LEU A 72 -6.95 4.53 6.12
N THR A 73 -6.29 5.04 5.10
CA THR A 73 -5.66 4.24 4.05
C THR A 73 -4.15 4.43 4.07
N PHE A 74 -3.42 3.36 4.33
CA PHE A 74 -1.95 3.30 4.26
C PHE A 74 -1.55 2.81 2.87
N GLY A 75 -0.82 3.62 2.11
CA GLY A 75 -0.19 3.20 0.87
C GLY A 75 1.07 2.38 1.17
N LEU A 76 1.03 1.08 0.95
CA LEU A 76 2.13 0.16 1.24
C LEU A 76 3.05 0.00 0.04
N GLN A 77 2.45 -0.06 -1.17
CA GLN A 77 3.16 -0.12 -2.44
C GLN A 77 2.33 0.50 -3.56
N GLY A 78 3.02 1.03 -4.59
CA GLY A 78 2.37 1.67 -5.73
C GLY A 78 1.57 2.91 -5.35
N HIS A 79 0.66 3.29 -6.21
CA HIS A 79 -0.26 4.39 -5.99
C HIS A 79 -1.61 4.11 -6.66
N SER A 80 -2.66 4.67 -6.09
CA SER A 80 -3.98 4.72 -6.69
C SER A 80 -4.62 6.08 -6.41
N SER A 81 -5.67 6.41 -7.14
CA SER A 81 -6.45 7.62 -6.89
C SER A 81 -7.93 7.30 -6.86
N PHE A 82 -8.68 8.12 -6.17
CA PHE A 82 -10.13 8.12 -6.20
C PHE A 82 -10.59 9.52 -6.64
N GLU A 83 -11.39 9.57 -7.67
CA GLU A 83 -11.98 10.80 -8.21
C GLU A 83 -13.48 10.75 -8.00
N GLU A 84 -13.98 11.64 -7.15
CA GLU A 84 -15.40 11.75 -6.87
C GLU A 84 -16.11 12.47 -8.04
N GLN A 85 -17.34 12.10 -8.34
CA GLN A 85 -18.15 12.77 -9.38
C GLN A 85 -18.30 14.28 -9.17
N ARG A 86 -18.19 14.76 -7.93
CA ARG A 86 -18.23 16.19 -7.56
C ARG A 86 -16.88 16.90 -7.66
N GLY A 87 -15.85 16.21 -8.19
CA GLY A 87 -14.55 16.80 -8.51
C GLY A 87 -13.49 16.71 -7.41
N GLN A 88 -13.79 16.12 -6.25
CA GLN A 88 -12.76 15.89 -5.23
C GLN A 88 -11.90 14.69 -5.59
N GLN A 89 -10.58 14.87 -5.57
CA GLN A 89 -9.62 13.81 -5.84
C GLN A 89 -8.85 13.44 -4.56
N LEU A 90 -8.80 12.15 -4.25
CA LEU A 90 -7.94 11.58 -3.22
C LEU A 90 -6.81 10.78 -3.88
N ARG A 91 -5.61 10.93 -3.34
CA ARG A 91 -4.45 10.13 -3.74
C ARG A 91 -4.03 9.23 -2.59
N PHE A 92 -3.59 8.03 -2.96
CA PHE A 92 -3.12 6.99 -2.04
C PHE A 92 -1.72 6.57 -2.48
N ASP A 93 -0.74 7.35 -2.09
CA ASP A 93 0.65 7.16 -2.50
C ASP A 93 1.38 6.22 -1.52
N CYS A 94 2.32 5.43 -2.03
CA CYS A 94 3.19 4.59 -1.21
C CYS A 94 3.93 5.41 -0.16
N GLY A 95 3.96 4.90 1.07
CA GLY A 95 4.60 5.58 2.20
C GLY A 95 3.75 6.65 2.87
N SER A 96 2.50 6.84 2.44
CA SER A 96 1.58 7.82 3.02
C SER A 96 0.43 7.17 3.78
N VAL A 97 -0.17 7.96 4.66
CA VAL A 97 -1.50 7.69 5.24
C VAL A 97 -2.46 8.79 4.80
N THR A 98 -3.58 8.37 4.22
CA THR A 98 -4.69 9.26 3.84
C THR A 98 -5.86 8.97 4.76
N ILE A 99 -6.32 10.01 5.47
CA ILE A 99 -7.47 9.96 6.37
C ILE A 99 -8.59 10.75 5.72
N SER A 100 -9.71 10.10 5.49
CA SER A 100 -10.89 10.69 4.86
C SER A 100 -12.17 10.20 5.52
N SER A 101 -13.19 11.03 5.52
CA SER A 101 -14.55 10.63 5.86
C SER A 101 -15.41 10.64 4.61
N PHE A 102 -16.38 9.75 4.55
CA PHE A 102 -17.28 9.67 3.41
C PHE A 102 -18.68 9.20 3.81
N ILE A 103 -19.66 9.76 3.13
CA ILE A 103 -21.06 9.39 3.14
C ILE A 103 -21.59 9.55 1.74
N ASP A 104 -22.28 8.54 1.20
CA ASP A 104 -22.85 8.56 -0.15
C ASP A 104 -21.83 9.01 -1.22
N ALA A 105 -20.66 8.38 -1.25
CA ALA A 105 -19.59 8.69 -2.17
C ALA A 105 -19.73 7.88 -3.46
N GLN A 106 -19.77 8.60 -4.60
CA GLN A 106 -19.77 8.02 -5.95
C GLN A 106 -18.57 8.56 -6.71
N GLY A 107 -17.82 7.68 -7.36
CA GLY A 107 -16.64 8.09 -8.10
C GLY A 107 -15.91 6.91 -8.73
N GLU A 108 -14.74 7.21 -9.28
CA GLU A 108 -13.88 6.24 -9.95
C GLU A 108 -12.58 6.05 -9.15
N ARG A 109 -12.20 4.83 -8.94
CA ARG A 109 -10.89 4.48 -8.42
C ARG A 109 -10.00 4.01 -9.56
N ARG A 110 -8.82 4.61 -9.68
CA ARG A 110 -7.89 4.37 -10.76
C ARG A 110 -6.63 3.68 -10.27
N TYR A 111 -6.20 2.67 -11.00
CA TYR A 111 -4.98 1.91 -10.77
C TYR A 111 -4.19 1.85 -12.07
N SER A 112 -2.91 2.17 -12.02
CA SER A 112 -2.04 2.05 -13.19
C SER A 112 -1.65 0.60 -13.42
N GLY A 113 -1.91 0.13 -14.64
CA GLY A 113 -1.52 -1.20 -15.10
C GLY A 113 -0.11 -1.17 -15.68
N SER A 114 0.84 -1.68 -14.95
CA SER A 114 2.10 -2.13 -15.53
C SER A 114 2.52 -3.40 -14.81
N ALA A 115 3.13 -4.32 -15.52
CA ALA A 115 3.63 -5.58 -14.94
C ALA A 115 4.57 -5.36 -13.74
N GLU A 116 5.14 -4.16 -13.63
CA GLU A 116 6.06 -3.75 -12.57
C GLU A 116 5.40 -2.94 -11.44
N GLN A 117 4.18 -2.46 -11.64
CA GLN A 117 3.47 -1.63 -10.66
C GLN A 117 2.29 -2.41 -10.10
N HIS A 118 2.39 -2.81 -8.86
CA HIS A 118 1.26 -3.31 -8.11
C HIS A 118 0.94 -2.37 -6.96
N VAL A 119 -0.33 -2.32 -6.61
CA VAL A 119 -0.85 -1.49 -5.53
C VAL A 119 -1.11 -2.39 -4.34
N GLU A 120 -0.44 -2.10 -3.22
CA GLU A 120 -0.76 -2.69 -1.93
C GLU A 120 -1.19 -1.60 -0.96
N GLN A 121 -2.33 -1.80 -0.31
CA GLN A 121 -2.90 -0.86 0.65
C GLN A 121 -3.50 -1.60 1.83
N LEU A 122 -3.36 -1.01 3.01
CA LEU A 122 -4.15 -1.35 4.19
C LEU A 122 -5.13 -0.23 4.46
N ARG A 123 -6.40 -0.58 4.65
CA ARG A 123 -7.44 0.38 5.01
C ARG A 123 -8.13 -0.06 6.28
N LEU A 124 -8.29 0.89 7.21
CA LEU A 124 -9.10 0.74 8.39
C LEU A 124 -10.34 1.63 8.23
N GLN A 125 -11.53 1.05 8.42
CA GLN A 125 -12.81 1.76 8.32
C GLN A 125 -13.52 1.68 9.66
N LEU A 126 -13.98 2.85 10.12
CA LEU A 126 -14.71 2.99 11.39
C LEU A 126 -16.04 3.67 11.12
N ASP A 127 -17.10 3.14 11.71
CA ASP A 127 -18.39 3.80 11.70
C ASP A 127 -18.53 4.87 12.81
N GLU A 128 -19.63 5.60 12.77
CA GLU A 128 -19.92 6.67 13.71
C GLU A 128 -20.06 6.17 15.15
N ASP A 129 -20.71 5.03 15.36
CA ASP A 129 -20.96 4.48 16.69
C ASP A 129 -19.65 4.14 17.39
N LEU A 130 -18.72 3.47 16.67
CA LEU A 130 -17.41 3.13 17.21
C LEU A 130 -16.53 4.36 17.45
N LEU A 131 -16.55 5.33 16.54
CA LEU A 131 -15.84 6.59 16.74
C LEU A 131 -16.36 7.36 17.96
N THR A 132 -17.67 7.37 18.15
CA THR A 132 -18.31 8.00 19.32
C THR A 132 -17.91 7.29 20.61
N ALA A 133 -17.87 5.96 20.61
CA ALA A 133 -17.44 5.17 21.76
C ALA A 133 -15.98 5.43 22.16
N TYR A 134 -15.07 5.65 21.18
CA TYR A 134 -13.66 5.83 21.47
C TYR A 134 -13.23 7.29 21.68
N LEU A 135 -13.86 8.24 21.00
CA LEU A 135 -13.40 9.63 20.97
C LEU A 135 -14.40 10.60 21.64
N GLY A 136 -15.60 10.12 21.97
CA GLY A 136 -16.71 10.95 22.39
C GLY A 136 -17.45 11.61 21.22
N GLU A 137 -18.69 12.00 21.47
CA GLU A 137 -19.63 12.48 20.45
C GLU A 137 -19.17 13.75 19.72
N ALA A 138 -18.54 14.68 20.44
CA ALA A 138 -18.06 15.93 19.86
C ALA A 138 -16.94 15.70 18.83
N ALA A 139 -15.95 14.86 19.17
CA ALA A 139 -14.84 14.54 18.28
C ALA A 139 -15.30 13.69 17.09
N ALA A 140 -16.16 12.70 17.31
CA ALA A 140 -16.72 11.88 16.24
C ALA A 140 -17.51 12.75 15.24
N ARG A 141 -18.40 13.60 15.70
CA ARG A 141 -19.15 14.55 14.86
C ARG A 141 -18.22 15.49 14.07
N GLN A 142 -17.14 15.96 14.69
CA GLN A 142 -16.18 16.84 14.03
C GLN A 142 -15.47 16.13 12.87
N LEU A 143 -15.05 14.88 13.03
CA LEU A 143 -14.38 14.07 12.02
C LEU A 143 -15.31 13.70 10.85
N LEU A 144 -16.58 13.43 11.17
CA LEU A 144 -17.57 12.96 10.21
C LEU A 144 -18.44 14.09 9.62
N ARG A 145 -18.24 15.33 10.05
CA ARG A 145 -19.08 16.48 9.66
C ARG A 145 -18.92 16.85 8.20
N HIS A 146 -19.79 16.33 7.34
CA HIS A 146 -20.02 16.78 5.98
C HIS A 146 -21.39 16.29 5.49
N ALA A 147 -21.96 16.98 4.52
CA ALA A 147 -23.34 16.71 4.09
C ALA A 147 -23.42 15.52 3.12
N SER A 148 -22.39 15.27 2.31
CA SER A 148 -22.34 14.21 1.31
C SER A 148 -20.95 14.12 0.68
N GLY A 149 -20.66 13.00 0.03
CA GLY A 149 -19.44 12.81 -0.72
C GLY A 149 -18.24 12.39 0.13
N VAL A 150 -17.07 12.82 -0.27
CA VAL A 150 -15.79 12.53 0.39
C VAL A 150 -15.17 13.80 0.93
N ARG A 151 -14.66 13.72 2.17
CA ARG A 151 -13.90 14.80 2.79
C ARG A 151 -12.52 14.30 3.18
N LEU A 152 -11.47 14.92 2.64
CA LEU A 152 -10.10 14.67 3.05
C LEU A 152 -9.86 15.37 4.40
N LEU A 153 -9.42 14.62 5.41
CA LEU A 153 -9.06 15.11 6.73
C LEU A 153 -7.56 15.32 6.88
N ALA A 154 -6.78 14.40 6.36
CA ALA A 154 -5.33 14.48 6.32
C ALA A 154 -4.74 13.57 5.21
N CYS A 155 -3.65 14.03 4.62
CA CYS A 155 -2.78 13.21 3.77
C CYS A 155 -1.34 13.56 4.13
N ARG A 156 -0.58 12.60 4.67
CA ARG A 156 0.77 12.85 5.16
C ARG A 156 1.65 11.61 5.03
N PRO A 157 2.99 11.77 5.02
CA PRO A 157 3.91 10.65 5.17
C PRO A 157 3.61 9.89 6.46
N ALA A 158 3.58 8.57 6.38
CA ALA A 158 3.47 7.70 7.55
C ALA A 158 4.87 7.40 8.10
N SER A 159 4.98 7.22 9.42
CA SER A 159 6.23 6.80 10.05
C SER A 159 6.66 5.42 9.55
N ALA A 160 7.96 5.12 9.56
CA ALA A 160 8.47 3.80 9.20
C ALA A 160 7.85 2.69 10.08
N ALA A 161 7.65 2.98 11.38
CA ALA A 161 7.03 2.06 12.32
C ALA A 161 5.55 1.80 11.96
N ALA A 162 4.77 2.84 11.66
CA ALA A 162 3.37 2.71 11.24
C ALA A 162 3.25 1.92 9.93
N LEU A 163 4.14 2.15 8.96
CA LEU A 163 4.15 1.39 7.71
C LEU A 163 4.53 -0.08 7.91
N ALA A 164 5.51 -0.37 8.75
CA ALA A 164 5.88 -1.75 9.09
C ALA A 164 4.71 -2.47 9.77
N HIS A 165 4.05 -1.80 10.72
CA HIS A 165 2.88 -2.34 11.40
C HIS A 165 1.70 -2.56 10.43
N ALA A 166 1.41 -1.59 9.55
CA ALA A 166 0.37 -1.73 8.54
C ALA A 166 0.65 -2.88 7.56
N ARG A 167 1.92 -3.09 7.16
CA ARG A 167 2.31 -4.24 6.33
C ARG A 167 2.11 -5.57 7.05
N ALA A 168 2.49 -5.65 8.32
CA ALA A 168 2.29 -6.86 9.12
C ALA A 168 0.79 -7.22 9.21
N LEU A 169 -0.07 -6.25 9.46
CA LEU A 169 -1.53 -6.46 9.48
C LEU A 169 -2.09 -6.86 8.12
N ALA A 170 -1.65 -6.21 7.04
CA ALA A 170 -2.06 -6.55 5.69
C ALA A 170 -1.66 -7.98 5.34
N TRP A 171 -0.43 -8.38 5.67
CA TRP A 171 0.04 -9.75 5.50
C TRP A 171 -0.82 -10.77 6.26
N GLN A 172 -1.07 -10.53 7.53
CA GLN A 172 -1.91 -11.40 8.36
C GLN A 172 -3.37 -11.48 7.84
N ALA A 173 -3.88 -10.42 7.23
CA ALA A 173 -5.23 -10.40 6.67
C ALA A 173 -5.33 -11.26 5.40
N VAL A 174 -4.31 -11.24 4.53
CA VAL A 174 -4.30 -11.92 3.22
C VAL A 174 -3.96 -13.41 3.33
N HIS A 175 -3.09 -13.78 4.27
CA HIS A 175 -2.61 -15.15 4.43
C HIS A 175 -3.30 -15.80 5.62
N PRO A 176 -4.46 -16.45 5.44
CA PRO A 176 -5.10 -17.17 6.51
C PRO A 176 -4.22 -18.36 6.89
N ALA A 177 -3.51 -18.25 8.02
CA ALA A 177 -3.02 -19.43 8.70
C ALA A 177 -4.23 -20.28 9.13
N PRO A 178 -4.13 -21.61 9.15
CA PRO A 178 -5.21 -22.45 9.67
C PRO A 178 -5.56 -21.91 11.06
N ASP A 179 -6.83 -21.97 11.44
CA ASP A 179 -7.47 -21.38 12.62
C ASP A 179 -6.56 -21.23 13.83
N THR A 180 -5.75 -20.18 13.85
CA THR A 180 -4.88 -19.87 14.99
C THR A 180 -5.74 -19.16 16.03
N PRO A 181 -5.94 -19.74 17.21
CA PRO A 181 -6.69 -19.10 18.29
C PRO A 181 -6.11 -17.70 18.57
N GLY A 182 -6.98 -16.70 18.73
CA GLY A 182 -6.57 -15.32 19.02
C GLY A 182 -6.12 -14.48 17.84
N ARG A 183 -6.09 -14.99 16.61
CA ARG A 183 -5.69 -14.23 15.42
C ARG A 183 -6.55 -12.97 15.20
N LEU A 184 -7.86 -13.10 15.33
CA LEU A 184 -8.77 -11.95 15.20
C LEU A 184 -8.49 -10.90 16.27
N LEU A 185 -8.18 -11.35 17.52
CA LEU A 185 -7.78 -10.47 18.61
C LEU A 185 -6.46 -9.74 18.31
N ALA A 186 -5.47 -10.45 17.77
CA ALA A 186 -4.18 -9.85 17.39
C ALA A 186 -4.34 -8.80 16.30
N LEU A 187 -5.14 -9.09 15.25
CA LEU A 187 -5.47 -8.13 14.20
C LEU A 187 -6.22 -6.91 14.76
N HIS A 188 -7.17 -7.14 15.66
CA HIS A 188 -7.94 -6.07 16.31
C HIS A 188 -7.03 -5.16 17.15
N ALA A 189 -6.20 -5.75 18.01
CA ALA A 189 -5.24 -4.99 18.83
C ALA A 189 -4.28 -4.15 17.96
N GLY A 190 -3.74 -4.76 16.89
CA GLY A 190 -2.87 -4.06 15.95
C GLY A 190 -3.58 -2.93 15.20
N ALA A 191 -4.83 -3.14 14.78
CA ALA A 191 -5.62 -2.10 14.13
C ALA A 191 -5.89 -0.92 15.07
N LEU A 192 -6.23 -1.18 16.34
CA LEU A 192 -6.45 -0.15 17.36
C LEU A 192 -5.17 0.64 17.63
N ALA A 193 -4.02 -0.01 17.70
CA ALA A 193 -2.73 0.66 17.89
C ALA A 193 -2.42 1.64 16.74
N LEU A 194 -2.63 1.22 15.47
CA LEU A 194 -2.49 2.11 14.31
C LEU A 194 -3.50 3.27 14.34
N LEU A 195 -4.75 2.99 14.68
CA LEU A 195 -5.79 4.03 14.81
C LEU A 195 -5.40 5.06 15.85
N HIS A 196 -5.00 4.62 17.05
CA HIS A 196 -4.58 5.51 18.12
C HIS A 196 -3.42 6.42 17.67
N GLU A 197 -2.36 5.84 17.07
CA GLU A 197 -1.21 6.60 16.56
C GLU A 197 -1.66 7.67 15.56
N GLN A 198 -2.51 7.31 14.60
CA GLN A 198 -2.88 8.22 13.52
C GLN A 198 -3.90 9.28 13.94
N LEU A 199 -4.89 8.93 14.76
CA LEU A 199 -5.91 9.86 15.22
C LEU A 199 -5.34 10.89 16.18
N ARG A 200 -4.37 10.51 17.02
CA ARG A 200 -3.63 11.43 17.91
C ARG A 200 -2.91 12.55 17.15
N LEU A 201 -2.53 12.32 15.90
CA LEU A 201 -1.84 13.29 15.06
C LEU A 201 -2.80 14.21 14.28
N LEU A 202 -4.11 14.03 14.42
CA LEU A 202 -5.08 14.97 13.87
C LEU A 202 -5.15 16.20 14.77
N PRO A 203 -5.22 17.42 14.20
CA PRO A 203 -5.33 18.64 14.97
C PRO A 203 -6.63 18.64 15.77
N ALA A 204 -6.54 18.96 17.07
CA ALA A 204 -7.68 19.01 17.98
C ALA A 204 -8.76 20.06 17.58
N SER A 205 -8.38 21.03 16.75
CA SER A 205 -9.24 22.13 16.28
C SER A 205 -9.95 21.83 14.95
N GLY A 206 -10.17 20.58 14.60
CA GLY A 206 -10.73 20.21 13.30
C GLY A 206 -9.75 20.42 12.14
N PRO A 207 -9.99 19.82 10.95
CA PRO A 207 -9.23 20.22 9.80
C PRO A 207 -9.45 21.72 9.67
N THR A 208 -8.41 22.48 9.91
CA THR A 208 -8.34 23.83 9.35
C THR A 208 -8.74 23.63 7.90
N PRO A 209 -9.82 24.25 7.36
CA PRO A 209 -9.97 24.27 5.94
C PRO A 209 -8.58 24.67 5.49
N LEU A 210 -7.97 23.92 4.55
CA LEU A 210 -6.72 24.32 3.91
C LEU A 210 -6.98 25.72 3.33
N SER A 211 -7.17 26.68 4.27
CA SER A 211 -7.02 28.08 4.05
C SER A 211 -5.57 28.15 3.70
N ALA A 212 -5.34 28.33 2.38
CA ALA A 212 -4.15 28.84 1.84
C ALA A 212 -3.02 28.96 2.90
N ALA A 213 -2.37 27.82 3.23
CA ALA A 213 -0.95 27.89 3.47
C ALA A 213 -0.45 28.73 2.31
N PRO A 214 0.36 29.79 2.56
CA PRO A 214 0.93 30.58 1.49
C PRO A 214 1.41 29.55 0.49
N PRO A 215 1.02 29.59 -0.78
CA PRO A 215 1.07 28.47 -1.68
C PRO A 215 2.41 27.79 -1.49
N ALA A 216 2.43 26.70 -0.70
CA ALA A 216 3.50 25.74 -0.78
C ALA A 216 3.41 25.39 -2.25
N GLU A 217 4.30 26.00 -3.01
CA GLU A 217 4.33 26.10 -4.46
C GLU A 217 3.56 24.93 -5.02
N SER A 218 2.37 25.20 -5.60
CA SER A 218 1.47 24.20 -6.20
C SER A 218 2.39 23.18 -6.82
N PRO A 219 2.30 21.84 -6.52
CA PRO A 219 3.33 20.93 -6.94
C PRO A 219 3.57 21.23 -8.40
N ARG A 220 4.63 22.01 -8.68
CA ARG A 220 4.91 22.51 -10.02
C ARG A 220 5.00 21.24 -10.82
N LEU A 221 4.01 21.00 -11.69
CA LEU A 221 4.04 19.86 -12.60
C LEU A 221 5.46 19.81 -13.14
N LEU A 222 6.16 18.71 -12.85
CA LEU A 222 7.53 18.54 -13.35
C LEU A 222 7.49 18.86 -14.83
N ARG A 223 8.41 19.69 -15.30
CA ARG A 223 8.50 19.95 -16.74
C ARG A 223 8.56 18.60 -17.46
N PRO A 224 7.96 18.44 -18.65
CA PRO A 224 7.90 17.15 -19.33
C PRO A 224 9.27 16.42 -19.42
N GLN A 225 10.35 17.16 -19.65
CA GLN A 225 11.71 16.64 -19.65
C GLN A 225 12.16 16.13 -18.28
N GLU A 226 11.75 16.78 -17.20
CA GLU A 226 12.11 16.39 -15.83
C GLU A 226 11.28 15.19 -15.38
N ALA A 227 10.01 15.13 -15.78
CA ALA A 227 9.16 13.94 -15.58
C ALA A 227 9.72 12.72 -16.32
N ALA A 228 10.19 12.88 -17.56
CA ALA A 228 10.84 11.81 -18.32
C ALA A 228 12.12 11.32 -17.64
N ARG A 229 12.95 12.23 -17.09
CA ARG A 229 14.15 11.86 -16.30
C ARG A 229 13.78 11.11 -15.02
N MET A 230 12.71 11.49 -14.34
CA MET A 230 12.26 10.77 -13.14
C MET A 230 11.74 9.37 -13.48
N GLU A 231 11.08 9.20 -14.60
CA GLU A 231 10.70 7.87 -15.09
C GLU A 231 11.91 7.04 -15.51
N GLN A 232 12.93 7.64 -16.10
CA GLN A 232 14.22 6.98 -16.37
C GLN A 232 14.91 6.57 -15.06
N ALA A 233 14.95 7.45 -14.05
CA ALA A 233 15.47 7.13 -12.72
C ALA A 233 14.75 5.94 -12.09
N ARG A 234 13.43 5.91 -12.18
CA ARG A 234 12.60 4.82 -11.66
C ARG A 234 12.93 3.49 -12.33
N ARG A 235 12.98 3.47 -13.66
CA ARG A 235 13.34 2.26 -14.42
C ARG A 235 14.73 1.76 -14.10
N TRP A 236 15.69 2.69 -13.96
CA TRP A 236 17.06 2.34 -13.60
C TRP A 236 17.13 1.69 -12.21
N LEU A 237 16.45 2.26 -11.21
CA LEU A 237 16.38 1.71 -9.84
C LEU A 237 15.73 0.32 -9.79
N LEU A 238 14.70 0.08 -10.59
CA LEU A 238 14.06 -1.23 -10.71
C LEU A 238 14.98 -2.27 -11.35
N ALA A 239 15.65 -1.91 -12.45
CA ALA A 239 16.60 -2.79 -13.13
C ALA A 239 17.77 -3.20 -12.22
N HIS A 240 18.18 -2.33 -11.29
CA HIS A 240 19.27 -2.56 -10.35
C HIS A 240 18.80 -3.03 -8.96
N ALA A 241 17.57 -3.53 -8.83
CA ALA A 241 17.04 -4.04 -7.56
C ALA A 241 17.78 -5.27 -7.02
N HIS A 242 18.66 -5.89 -7.79
CA HIS A 242 19.50 -7.02 -7.39
C HIS A 242 20.83 -6.58 -6.74
N ALA A 243 21.16 -5.29 -6.71
CA ALA A 243 22.44 -4.78 -6.23
C ALA A 243 22.25 -3.57 -5.29
N SER A 244 23.30 -3.19 -4.58
CA SER A 244 23.35 -1.89 -3.90
C SER A 244 23.69 -0.80 -4.92
N VAL A 245 22.98 0.32 -4.89
CA VAL A 245 23.19 1.43 -5.83
C VAL A 245 23.60 2.71 -5.12
N SER A 246 24.42 3.51 -5.80
CA SER A 246 24.75 4.86 -5.39
C SER A 246 23.78 5.85 -6.03
N ILE A 247 23.10 6.64 -5.21
CA ILE A 247 22.20 7.71 -5.70
C ILE A 247 22.99 8.80 -6.41
N ARG A 248 24.26 9.01 -6.02
CA ARG A 248 25.16 9.92 -6.72
C ARG A 248 25.41 9.46 -8.15
N HIS A 249 25.73 8.17 -8.34
CA HIS A 249 25.93 7.61 -9.68
C HIS A 249 24.66 7.75 -10.55
N LEU A 250 23.47 7.47 -9.99
CA LEU A 250 22.22 7.70 -10.70
C LEU A 250 22.00 9.18 -11.06
N ALA A 251 22.39 10.10 -10.19
CA ALA A 251 22.29 11.53 -10.48
C ALA A 251 23.22 11.94 -11.63
N ASP A 252 24.45 11.43 -11.62
CA ASP A 252 25.43 11.65 -12.68
C ASP A 252 24.94 11.12 -14.04
N GLU A 253 24.38 9.89 -14.07
CA GLU A 253 23.75 9.27 -15.26
C GLU A 253 22.61 10.12 -15.85
N LEU A 254 21.86 10.80 -14.98
CA LEU A 254 20.73 11.64 -15.37
C LEU A 254 21.11 13.10 -15.64
N HIS A 255 22.42 13.42 -15.54
CA HIS A 255 22.94 14.78 -15.64
C HIS A 255 22.23 15.76 -14.70
N MET A 256 22.10 15.35 -13.43
CA MET A 256 21.45 16.12 -12.37
C MET A 256 22.34 16.17 -11.12
N SER A 257 22.16 17.21 -10.28
CA SER A 257 22.69 17.14 -8.93
C SER A 257 21.88 16.16 -8.07
N GLU A 258 22.52 15.51 -7.11
CA GLU A 258 21.87 14.56 -6.20
C GLU A 258 20.71 15.21 -5.43
N SER A 259 20.87 16.47 -4.99
CA SER A 259 19.81 17.22 -4.30
C SER A 259 18.60 17.48 -5.21
N ARG A 260 18.83 17.80 -6.47
CA ARG A 260 17.76 17.98 -7.46
C ARG A 260 17.06 16.64 -7.75
N LEU A 261 17.81 15.56 -7.96
CA LEU A 261 17.25 14.22 -8.16
C LEU A 261 16.36 13.83 -6.97
N ARG A 262 16.82 13.98 -5.74
CA ARG A 262 16.05 13.67 -4.52
C ARG A 262 14.76 14.48 -4.43
N ARG A 263 14.80 15.77 -4.76
CA ARG A 263 13.65 16.67 -4.74
C ARG A 263 12.64 16.29 -5.81
N SER A 264 13.07 16.19 -7.09
CA SER A 264 12.20 15.88 -8.22
C SER A 264 11.64 14.47 -8.12
N PHE A 265 12.43 13.51 -7.63
CA PHE A 265 11.97 12.13 -7.41
C PHE A 265 10.90 12.06 -6.31
N ARG A 266 11.09 12.82 -5.20
CA ARG A 266 10.07 12.92 -4.15
C ARG A 266 8.80 13.58 -4.66
N GLN A 267 8.93 14.58 -5.51
CA GLN A 267 7.79 15.25 -6.14
C GLN A 267 7.05 14.30 -7.09
N ALA A 268 7.77 13.48 -7.88
CA ALA A 268 7.18 12.54 -8.82
C ALA A 268 6.56 11.31 -8.15
N TRP A 269 7.25 10.77 -7.12
CA TRP A 269 6.99 9.41 -6.59
C TRP A 269 6.72 9.38 -5.09
N GLY A 270 6.60 10.52 -4.41
CA GLY A 270 6.24 10.62 -2.99
C GLY A 270 7.30 10.18 -1.99
N GLY A 271 8.48 9.72 -2.44
CA GLY A 271 9.56 9.21 -1.58
C GLY A 271 10.95 9.49 -2.12
N SER A 272 12.00 9.18 -1.33
CA SER A 272 13.36 9.31 -1.84
C SER A 272 13.73 8.19 -2.83
N PRO A 273 14.68 8.41 -3.77
CA PRO A 273 15.20 7.36 -4.64
C PRO A 273 15.73 6.15 -3.87
N GLN A 274 16.39 6.38 -2.72
CA GLN A 274 16.93 5.33 -1.86
C GLN A 274 15.82 4.46 -1.25
N ASP A 275 14.74 5.08 -0.76
CA ASP A 275 13.60 4.34 -0.20
C ASP A 275 12.90 3.54 -1.29
N PHE A 276 12.77 4.13 -2.48
CA PHE A 276 12.20 3.44 -3.64
C PHE A 276 13.02 2.21 -4.01
N HIS A 277 14.34 2.34 -4.10
CA HIS A 277 15.23 1.24 -4.38
C HIS A 277 15.18 0.14 -3.30
N THR A 278 15.16 0.53 -2.03
CA THR A 278 15.01 -0.44 -0.92
C THR A 278 13.71 -1.21 -1.04
N ARG A 279 12.59 -0.56 -1.39
CA ARG A 279 11.31 -1.23 -1.64
C ARG A 279 11.39 -2.21 -2.81
N ALA A 280 12.01 -1.81 -3.93
CA ALA A 280 12.20 -2.67 -5.08
C ALA A 280 13.02 -3.93 -4.74
N ARG A 281 14.10 -3.78 -3.97
CA ARG A 281 14.92 -4.89 -3.46
C ARG A 281 14.11 -5.83 -2.57
N MET A 282 13.31 -5.30 -1.65
CA MET A 282 12.46 -6.11 -0.77
C MET A 282 11.36 -6.84 -1.55
N ALA A 283 10.74 -6.21 -2.54
CA ALA A 283 9.77 -6.85 -3.41
C ALA A 283 10.40 -8.00 -4.23
N LEU A 284 11.63 -7.81 -4.72
CA LEU A 284 12.39 -8.87 -5.40
C LEU A 284 12.72 -10.02 -4.44
N ALA A 285 13.16 -9.71 -3.22
CA ALA A 285 13.44 -10.69 -2.18
C ALA A 285 12.21 -11.54 -1.85
N LEU A 286 11.06 -10.90 -1.68
CA LEU A 286 9.80 -11.61 -1.38
C LEU A 286 9.46 -12.61 -2.50
N ARG A 287 9.62 -12.23 -3.77
CA ARG A 287 9.40 -13.15 -4.91
C ARG A 287 10.32 -14.36 -4.86
N HIS A 288 11.61 -14.16 -4.55
CA HIS A 288 12.56 -15.27 -4.42
C HIS A 288 12.19 -16.22 -3.27
N LEU A 289 11.81 -15.69 -2.11
CA LEU A 289 11.38 -16.48 -0.97
C LEU A 289 10.09 -17.27 -1.28
N GLN A 290 9.12 -16.64 -1.92
CA GLN A 290 7.87 -17.29 -2.36
C GLN A 290 8.12 -18.37 -3.42
N ALA A 291 9.16 -18.21 -4.26
CA ALA A 291 9.62 -19.22 -5.20
C ALA A 291 10.45 -20.35 -4.55
N GLY A 292 10.59 -20.36 -3.21
CA GLY A 292 11.29 -21.41 -2.46
C GLY A 292 12.80 -21.21 -2.32
N CYS A 293 13.35 -20.06 -2.72
CA CYS A 293 14.78 -19.78 -2.51
C CYS A 293 15.09 -19.66 -1.00
N ARG A 294 16.24 -20.17 -0.58
CA ARG A 294 16.69 -20.04 0.81
C ARG A 294 16.93 -18.59 1.20
N VAL A 295 16.74 -18.26 2.48
CA VAL A 295 16.93 -16.90 3.00
C VAL A 295 18.32 -16.35 2.70
N THR A 296 19.37 -17.16 2.90
CA THR A 296 20.76 -16.78 2.63
C THR A 296 21.00 -16.51 1.14
N GLU A 297 20.48 -17.35 0.28
CA GLU A 297 20.56 -17.21 -1.17
C GLU A 297 19.81 -15.95 -1.65
N THR A 298 18.62 -15.73 -1.12
CA THR A 298 17.83 -14.54 -1.41
C THR A 298 18.57 -13.27 -1.01
N ALA A 299 19.21 -13.25 0.18
CA ALA A 299 20.02 -12.12 0.64
C ALA A 299 21.07 -11.71 -0.40
N TRP A 300 21.81 -12.68 -0.91
CA TRP A 300 22.85 -12.41 -1.93
C TRP A 300 22.26 -11.97 -3.28
N ARG A 301 21.19 -12.62 -3.73
CA ARG A 301 20.52 -12.26 -4.98
C ARG A 301 19.95 -10.84 -5.01
N VAL A 302 19.66 -10.27 -3.84
CA VAL A 302 19.21 -8.87 -3.72
C VAL A 302 20.30 -7.94 -3.19
N GLY A 303 21.57 -8.34 -3.28
CA GLY A 303 22.74 -7.49 -3.04
C GLY A 303 23.02 -7.18 -1.57
N TYR A 304 22.67 -8.07 -0.62
CA TYR A 304 23.14 -7.98 0.76
C TYR A 304 24.36 -8.85 0.97
N GLY A 305 25.46 -8.24 1.45
CA GLY A 305 26.68 -8.97 1.76
C GLY A 305 26.60 -9.89 2.97
N GLN A 306 25.59 -9.68 3.84
CA GLN A 306 25.36 -10.49 5.04
C GLN A 306 23.89 -10.83 5.20
N PRO A 307 23.53 -12.12 5.36
CA PRO A 307 22.14 -12.56 5.55
C PRO A 307 21.44 -11.95 6.79
N GLY A 308 22.21 -11.66 7.85
CA GLY A 308 21.67 -11.01 9.05
C GLY A 308 21.15 -9.60 8.75
N ASN A 309 21.90 -8.80 8.01
CA ASN A 309 21.49 -7.45 7.60
C ASN A 309 20.26 -7.49 6.68
N PHE A 310 20.19 -8.49 5.81
CA PHE A 310 19.00 -8.73 4.98
C PHE A 310 17.79 -9.06 5.85
N SER A 311 17.92 -9.99 6.79
CA SER A 311 16.81 -10.42 7.65
C SER A 311 16.27 -9.26 8.48
N GLN A 312 17.13 -8.40 9.02
CA GLN A 312 16.72 -7.19 9.74
C GLN A 312 16.01 -6.20 8.81
N ALA A 313 16.57 -5.96 7.62
CA ALA A 313 15.96 -5.05 6.64
C ALA A 313 14.61 -5.58 6.15
N PHE A 314 14.50 -6.88 5.90
CA PHE A 314 13.27 -7.54 5.50
C PHE A 314 12.20 -7.46 6.59
N THR A 315 12.55 -7.79 7.84
CA THR A 315 11.63 -7.71 8.99
C THR A 315 11.18 -6.27 9.23
N ARG A 316 12.10 -5.30 9.15
CA ARG A 316 11.74 -3.88 9.25
C ARG A 316 10.80 -3.43 8.14
N HIS A 317 10.94 -4.00 6.93
CA HIS A 317 10.13 -3.64 5.78
C HIS A 317 8.75 -4.30 5.77
N PHE A 318 8.67 -5.59 6.09
CA PHE A 318 7.45 -6.38 6.01
C PHE A 318 6.76 -6.62 7.36
N GLY A 319 7.44 -6.38 8.49
CA GLY A 319 6.91 -6.61 9.83
C GLY A 319 7.00 -8.07 10.31
N TYR A 320 7.59 -8.96 9.51
CA TYR A 320 7.79 -10.39 9.83
C TYR A 320 9.11 -10.90 9.23
N PRO A 321 9.72 -11.94 9.79
CA PRO A 321 11.01 -12.45 9.32
C PRO A 321 10.91 -13.16 7.95
N PRO A 322 12.01 -13.20 7.16
CA PRO A 322 12.04 -13.82 5.84
C PRO A 322 11.63 -15.29 5.80
N SER A 323 11.87 -16.03 6.90
CA SER A 323 11.49 -17.44 7.04
C SER A 323 9.98 -17.66 6.94
N GLN A 324 9.16 -16.70 7.32
CA GLN A 324 7.70 -16.76 7.19
C GLN A 324 7.20 -16.49 5.77
N ALA A 325 8.06 -15.98 4.91
CA ALA A 325 7.72 -15.72 3.51
C ALA A 325 8.09 -16.87 2.57
N LEU A 326 8.70 -17.93 3.09
CA LEU A 326 9.09 -19.10 2.29
C LEU A 326 7.85 -19.81 1.74
N GLY A 327 7.76 -19.91 0.42
CA GLY A 327 6.80 -20.79 -0.24
C GLY A 327 7.09 -22.25 0.07
N THR A 328 6.05 -23.05 0.21
CA THR A 328 6.17 -24.51 0.29
C THR A 328 6.61 -25.05 -1.05
N CYS A 329 7.90 -25.12 -1.29
CA CYS A 329 8.44 -25.89 -2.41
C CYS A 329 8.25 -27.36 -2.05
N SER A 330 7.43 -28.10 -2.82
CA SER A 330 7.43 -29.55 -2.82
C SER A 330 8.84 -29.99 -3.19
N ARG A 331 9.61 -30.41 -2.19
CA ARG A 331 10.89 -31.09 -2.35
C ARG A 331 10.62 -32.41 -3.07
N SER A 332 10.89 -32.49 -4.36
CA SER A 332 11.29 -33.76 -4.93
C SER A 332 12.68 -34.10 -4.35
N PRO A 333 12.86 -35.26 -3.72
CA PRO A 333 14.17 -35.64 -3.23
C PRO A 333 15.12 -35.83 -4.44
N PRO A 334 16.39 -35.45 -4.34
CA PRO A 334 17.36 -35.76 -5.37
C PRO A 334 17.47 -37.27 -5.50
N GLY A 335 17.18 -37.77 -6.69
CA GLY A 335 17.37 -39.16 -7.05
C GLY A 335 18.81 -39.58 -6.74
N ASN A 336 18.93 -40.61 -5.95
CA ASN A 336 20.18 -41.24 -5.56
C ASN A 336 20.64 -42.14 -6.73
N GLU A 337 21.18 -41.52 -7.76
CA GLU A 337 21.92 -42.31 -8.77
C GLU A 337 23.25 -42.75 -8.19
N LYS A 338 23.23 -43.98 -7.62
CA LYS A 338 24.44 -44.75 -7.39
C LYS A 338 25.05 -45.11 -8.71
N PHE A 339 26.13 -44.44 -9.07
CA PHE A 339 27.08 -45.02 -10.02
C PHE A 339 27.66 -46.30 -9.41
N LYS A 340 27.35 -47.44 -9.98
CA LYS A 340 28.11 -48.67 -9.88
C LYS A 340 28.95 -48.77 -11.15
N GLU A 341 30.25 -48.95 -10.93
CA GLU A 341 31.29 -49.53 -11.74
C GLU A 341 31.14 -49.50 -13.26
#